data_68127f23f844c85848ec5061574e5373
#
_entry.id   68127f23f844c85848ec5061574e5373
#
_cell.length_a   1.000
_cell.length_b   1.000
_cell.length_c   1.000
_cell.angle_alpha   90.00
_cell.angle_beta   90.00
_cell.angle_gamma   90.00
#
_symmetry.space_group_name_H-M   'P 1'
#
loop_
_entity.id
_entity.type
_entity.pdbx_description
1 polymer ?
#
loop_
_entity_poly.entity_id
_entity_poly.type
_entity_poly.pdbx_seq_one_letter_code
_entity_poly.pdbx_strand_id
1 'polypeptide(L)'
;MPAIAILTGASSGIGAAAAQQFMDRGDTVINISRRDCPVAGVETIGTDLGDAKSLASTCAALSERLGSQPDGPVCLVHNASLMLKDRCDVTSDEDLERVLAVNVVG
;
A
#
# COMPACT_ATOMS: atom_id res chain seq x y z
N MET A 1 -9.28 19.49 -9.60
CA MET A 1 -8.47 19.37 -8.40
C MET A 1 -7.70 18.05 -8.44
N PRO A 2 -6.43 18.04 -8.02
CA PRO A 2 -5.70 16.78 -7.96
C PRO A 2 -6.33 15.82 -6.95
N ALA A 3 -6.29 14.55 -7.28
CA ALA A 3 -6.74 13.49 -6.41
C ALA A 3 -5.63 13.12 -5.41
N ILE A 4 -6.02 12.45 -4.33
CA ILE A 4 -5.08 11.74 -3.47
C ILE A 4 -5.20 10.26 -3.82
N ALA A 5 -4.11 9.68 -4.31
CA ALA A 5 -4.05 8.26 -4.62
C ALA A 5 -3.26 7.54 -3.53
N ILE A 6 -3.89 6.57 -2.90
CA ILE A 6 -3.30 5.75 -1.85
C ILE A 6 -3.13 4.34 -2.43
N LEU A 7 -1.88 3.90 -2.58
CA LEU A 7 -1.58 2.60 -3.17
C LEU A 7 -0.88 1.71 -2.15
N THR A 8 -1.34 0.49 -2.01
CA THR A 8 -0.58 -0.51 -1.27
C THR A 8 0.38 -1.21 -2.24
N GLY A 9 1.62 -1.42 -1.79
CA GLY A 9 2.61 -2.16 -2.57
C GLY A 9 3.19 -1.42 -3.77
N ALA A 10 3.34 -0.09 -3.70
CA ALA A 10 3.91 0.69 -4.80
C ALA A 10 5.45 0.72 -4.80
N SER A 11 6.11 -0.13 -4.02
CA SER A 11 7.57 -0.18 -3.96
C SER A 11 8.21 -0.83 -5.19
N SER A 12 7.44 -1.55 -5.99
CA SER A 12 7.94 -2.24 -7.18
C SER A 12 6.80 -2.62 -8.13
N GLY A 13 7.15 -3.08 -9.32
CA GLY A 13 6.24 -3.70 -10.27
C GLY A 13 5.06 -2.82 -10.69
N ILE A 14 3.89 -3.44 -10.73
CA ILE A 14 2.65 -2.79 -11.18
C ILE A 14 2.30 -1.59 -10.28
N GLY A 15 2.50 -1.73 -8.97
CA GLY A 15 2.23 -0.65 -8.03
C GLY A 15 3.08 0.58 -8.28
N ALA A 16 4.37 0.40 -8.54
CA ALA A 16 5.28 1.51 -8.87
C ALA A 16 4.90 2.15 -10.20
N ALA A 17 4.54 1.35 -11.20
CA ALA A 17 4.08 1.86 -12.50
C ALA A 17 2.79 2.68 -12.36
N ALA A 18 1.85 2.20 -11.56
CA ALA A 18 0.61 2.93 -11.26
C ALA A 18 0.91 4.25 -10.54
N ALA A 19 1.81 4.23 -9.57
CA ALA A 19 2.22 5.44 -8.85
C ALA A 19 2.77 6.50 -9.80
N GLN A 20 3.58 6.08 -10.78
CA GLN A 20 4.10 7.01 -11.79
C GLN A 20 2.98 7.64 -12.60
N GLN A 21 1.97 6.86 -12.99
CA GLN A 21 0.82 7.38 -13.74
C GLN A 21 0.06 8.43 -12.94
N PHE A 22 -0.19 8.19 -11.67
CA PHE A 22 -0.85 9.17 -10.80
C PHE A 22 0.00 10.44 -10.63
N MET A 23 1.31 10.28 -10.46
CA MET A 23 2.23 11.43 -10.37
C MET A 23 2.22 12.26 -11.65
N ASP A 24 2.20 11.60 -12.81
CA ASP A 24 2.16 12.29 -14.12
C ASP A 24 0.87 13.09 -14.30
N ARG A 25 -0.21 12.69 -13.65
CA ARG A 25 -1.48 13.43 -13.65
C ARG A 25 -1.47 14.62 -12.68
N GLY A 26 -0.46 14.75 -11.85
CA GLY A 26 -0.39 15.78 -10.83
C GLY A 26 -1.09 15.44 -9.54
N ASP A 27 -1.44 14.17 -9.32
CA ASP A 27 -2.07 13.71 -8.08
C ASP A 27 -1.04 13.62 -6.95
N THR A 28 -1.55 13.70 -5.71
CA THR A 28 -0.75 13.37 -4.53
C THR A 28 -0.78 11.86 -4.35
N VAL A 29 0.39 11.22 -4.26
CA VAL A 29 0.50 9.77 -4.16
C VAL A 29 1.11 9.35 -2.84
N ILE A 30 0.44 8.44 -2.15
CA ILE A 30 0.90 7.87 -0.89
C ILE A 30 1.06 6.36 -1.09
N ASN A 31 2.27 5.86 -0.87
CA ASN A 31 2.58 4.44 -0.92
C ASN A 31 2.52 3.84 0.48
N ILE A 32 1.82 2.74 0.63
CA ILE A 32 1.75 1.97 1.87
C ILE A 32 2.43 0.63 1.63
N SER A 33 3.66 0.52 2.08
CA SER A 33 4.45 -0.70 1.96
C SER A 33 5.63 -0.65 2.92
N ARG A 34 6.38 -1.74 3.00
CA ARG A 34 7.57 -1.79 3.84
C ARG A 34 8.75 -1.04 3.24
N ARG A 35 8.75 -0.82 1.93
CA ARG A 35 9.85 -0.17 1.19
C ARG A 35 9.36 1.08 0.52
N ASP A 36 10.27 2.00 0.30
CA ASP A 36 9.97 3.24 -0.42
C ASP A 36 9.60 2.95 -1.88
N CYS A 37 8.74 3.79 -2.41
CA CYS A 37 8.45 3.80 -3.84
C CYS A 37 9.61 4.44 -4.60
N PRO A 38 10.09 3.83 -5.71
CA PRO A 38 11.18 4.42 -6.49
C PRO A 38 10.79 5.66 -7.27
N VAL A 39 9.51 5.97 -7.36
CA VAL A 39 9.01 7.13 -8.10
C VAL A 39 9.20 8.39 -7.26
N ALA A 40 9.83 9.41 -7.84
CA ALA A 40 10.09 10.67 -7.15
C ALA A 40 8.77 11.37 -6.77
N GLY A 41 8.72 11.94 -5.58
CA GLY A 41 7.58 12.69 -5.09
C GLY A 41 6.50 11.85 -4.40
N VAL A 42 6.61 10.54 -4.42
CA VAL A 42 5.68 9.64 -3.73
C VAL A 42 6.06 9.57 -2.24
N GLU A 43 5.08 9.84 -1.39
CA GLU A 43 5.23 9.71 0.06
C GLU A 43 5.02 8.25 0.46
N THR A 44 5.89 7.69 1.29
CA THR A 44 5.74 6.33 1.78
C THR A 44 5.45 6.32 3.27
N ILE A 45 4.42 5.58 3.66
CA ILE A 45 4.17 5.22 5.05
C ILE A 45 4.60 3.77 5.22
N GLY A 46 5.71 3.58 5.95
CA GLY A 46 6.25 2.24 6.18
C GLY A 46 5.26 1.36 6.94
N THR A 47 4.82 0.29 6.32
CA THR A 47 3.74 -0.55 6.85
C THR A 47 3.99 -2.01 6.52
N ASP A 48 3.85 -2.87 7.51
CA ASP A 48 3.71 -4.31 7.29
C ASP A 48 2.21 -4.65 7.26
N LEU A 49 1.70 -4.91 6.05
CA LEU A 49 0.28 -5.19 5.85
C LEU A 49 -0.18 -6.51 6.50
N GLY A 50 0.75 -7.37 6.87
CA GLY A 50 0.45 -8.60 7.62
C GLY A 50 0.44 -8.42 9.14
N ASP A 51 0.73 -7.22 9.64
CA ASP A 51 0.80 -6.94 11.07
C ASP A 51 -0.30 -5.95 11.48
N ALA A 52 -1.17 -6.38 12.39
CA ALA A 52 -2.32 -5.58 12.84
C ALA A 52 -1.91 -4.25 13.50
N LYS A 53 -0.82 -4.25 14.24
CA LYS A 53 -0.33 -3.01 14.90
C LYS A 53 0.20 -2.02 13.87
N SER A 54 0.90 -2.51 12.88
CA SER A 54 1.41 -1.69 11.77
C SER A 54 0.26 -1.09 10.97
N LEU A 55 -0.77 -1.88 10.68
CA LEU A 55 -1.98 -1.40 10.01
C LEU A 55 -2.70 -0.33 10.82
N ALA A 56 -2.87 -0.52 12.12
CA ALA A 56 -3.54 0.45 12.98
C ALA A 56 -2.77 1.78 13.00
N SER A 57 -1.45 1.73 13.10
CA SER A 57 -0.59 2.91 13.05
C SER A 57 -0.73 3.65 11.71
N THR A 58 -0.76 2.92 10.62
CA THR A 58 -0.94 3.49 9.28
C THR A 58 -2.32 4.12 9.11
N CYS A 59 -3.37 3.46 9.60
CA CYS A 59 -4.73 4.02 9.55
C CYS A 59 -4.81 5.34 10.32
N ALA A 60 -4.18 5.42 11.49
CA ALA A 60 -4.13 6.66 12.27
C ALA A 60 -3.39 7.77 11.51
N ALA A 61 -2.25 7.45 10.91
CA ALA A 61 -1.48 8.40 10.11
C ALA A 61 -2.25 8.89 8.89
N LEU A 62 -2.97 8.01 8.22
CA LEU A 62 -3.81 8.36 7.07
C LEU A 62 -4.99 9.23 7.50
N SER A 63 -5.64 8.93 8.60
CA SER A 63 -6.75 9.73 9.13
C SER A 63 -6.30 11.16 9.40
N GLU A 64 -5.16 11.33 10.03
CA GLU A 64 -4.58 12.64 10.30
C GLU A 64 -4.22 13.37 8.99
N ARG A 65 -3.58 12.65 8.07
CA ARG A 65 -3.15 13.19 6.78
C ARG A 65 -4.34 13.65 5.93
N LEU A 66 -5.40 12.84 5.85
CA LEU A 66 -6.59 13.14 5.06
C LEU A 66 -7.44 14.24 5.70
N GLY A 67 -7.46 14.28 7.03
CA GLY A 67 -8.21 15.32 7.75
C GLY A 67 -7.66 16.72 7.54
N SER A 68 -6.39 16.87 7.16
CA SER A 68 -5.74 18.15 6.90
C SER A 68 -5.74 18.54 5.42
N GLN A 69 -6.27 17.70 4.54
CA GLN A 69 -6.27 17.94 3.10
C GLN A 69 -7.50 18.72 2.65
N PRO A 70 -7.35 19.55 1.60
CA PRO A 70 -8.51 20.17 0.98
C PRO A 70 -9.42 19.12 0.33
N ASP A 71 -10.67 19.52 0.10
CA ASP A 71 -11.64 18.66 -0.56
C ASP A 71 -11.14 18.23 -1.93
N GLY A 72 -11.20 16.94 -2.20
CA GLY A 72 -10.81 16.38 -3.48
C GLY A 72 -11.03 14.87 -3.47
N PRO A 73 -11.02 14.23 -4.64
CA PRO A 73 -11.24 12.79 -4.70
C PRO A 73 -10.09 12.02 -4.08
N VAL A 74 -10.43 10.91 -3.43
CA VAL A 74 -9.47 9.97 -2.86
C VAL A 74 -9.66 8.63 -3.56
N CYS A 75 -8.57 8.09 -4.08
CA CYS A 75 -8.56 6.78 -4.74
C CYS A 75 -7.70 5.82 -3.92
N LEU A 76 -8.27 4.70 -3.51
CA LEU A 76 -7.55 3.66 -2.81
C LEU A 76 -7.34 2.47 -3.74
N VAL A 77 -6.09 2.12 -3.97
CA VAL A 77 -5.71 1.00 -4.85
C VAL A 77 -5.08 -0.11 -4.01
N HIS A 78 -5.80 -1.21 -3.87
CA HIS A 78 -5.30 -2.41 -3.22
C HIS A 78 -4.49 -3.23 -4.22
N ASN A 79 -3.18 -3.06 -4.20
CA ASN A 79 -2.28 -3.75 -5.11
C ASN A 79 -1.34 -4.73 -4.39
N ALA A 80 -1.02 -4.48 -3.12
CA ALA A 80 -0.07 -5.31 -2.39
C ALA A 80 -0.53 -6.76 -2.31
N SER A 81 0.41 -7.68 -2.53
CA SER A 81 0.17 -9.09 -2.35
C SER A 81 1.45 -9.78 -1.90
N LEU A 82 1.29 -10.91 -1.23
CA LEU A 82 2.36 -11.79 -0.86
C LEU A 82 2.14 -13.12 -1.57
N MET A 83 3.12 -13.54 -2.36
CA MET A 83 3.10 -14.81 -3.07
C MET A 83 4.24 -15.69 -2.60
N LEU A 84 3.94 -16.94 -2.33
CA LEU A 84 4.93 -17.94 -1.99
C LEU A 84 5.05 -18.92 -3.17
N LYS A 85 6.26 -19.39 -3.42
CA LYS A 85 6.54 -20.32 -4.54
C LYS A 85 6.29 -21.77 -4.17
N ASP A 86 5.74 -22.02 -2.99
CA ASP A 86 5.49 -23.36 -2.49
C ASP A 86 4.12 -23.87 -2.90
N ARG A 87 4.00 -25.19 -2.96
CA ARG A 87 2.71 -25.85 -3.14
C ARG A 87 1.96 -25.86 -1.81
N CYS A 88 0.63 -25.93 -1.87
CA CYS A 88 -0.20 -25.94 -0.67
C CYS A 88 0.12 -27.07 0.30
N ASP A 89 0.57 -28.22 -0.21
CA ASP A 89 0.88 -29.39 0.62
C ASP A 89 2.21 -29.28 1.36
N VAL A 90 3.05 -28.27 1.03
CA VAL A 90 4.34 -28.03 1.68
C VAL A 90 4.44 -26.64 2.33
N THR A 91 3.41 -25.79 2.14
CA THR A 91 3.37 -24.46 2.75
C THR A 91 3.08 -24.60 4.24
N SER A 92 3.86 -23.93 5.08
CA SER A 92 3.64 -23.93 6.53
C SER A 92 2.37 -23.16 6.91
N ASP A 93 1.79 -23.47 8.07
CA ASP A 93 0.63 -22.76 8.59
C ASP A 93 0.94 -21.27 8.78
N GLU A 94 2.14 -20.94 9.25
CA GLU A 94 2.58 -19.55 9.44
C GLU A 94 2.63 -18.79 8.12
N ASP A 95 3.18 -19.42 7.07
CA ASP A 95 3.24 -18.82 5.74
C ASP A 95 1.86 -18.62 5.14
N LEU A 96 0.96 -19.60 5.31
CA LEU A 96 -0.41 -19.49 4.84
C LEU A 96 -1.15 -18.36 5.56
N GLU A 97 -1.01 -18.26 6.88
CA GLU A 97 -1.59 -17.18 7.66
C GLU A 97 -1.06 -15.82 7.19
N ARG A 98 0.23 -15.71 6.91
CA ARG A 98 0.84 -14.48 6.44
C ARG A 98 0.31 -14.07 5.06
N VAL A 99 0.17 -15.03 4.15
CA VAL A 99 -0.41 -14.76 2.82
C VAL A 99 -1.83 -14.22 2.95
N LEU A 100 -2.65 -14.85 3.77
CA LEU A 100 -4.02 -14.41 4.01
C LEU A 100 -4.06 -13.04 4.71
N ALA A 101 -3.19 -12.82 5.68
CA ALA A 101 -3.12 -11.55 6.39
C ALA A 101 -2.79 -10.39 5.45
N VAL A 102 -1.83 -10.56 4.55
CA VAL A 102 -1.44 -9.52 3.59
C VAL A 102 -2.48 -9.36 2.48
N ASN A 103 -2.93 -10.47 1.88
CA ASN A 103 -3.71 -10.43 0.64
C ASN A 103 -5.21 -10.22 0.86
N VAL A 104 -5.71 -10.55 2.02
CA VAL A 104 -7.16 -10.52 2.30
C VAL A 104 -7.49 -9.54 3.43
N VAL A 105 -6.78 -9.63 4.54
CA VAL A 105 -7.06 -8.81 5.72
C VAL A 105 -6.42 -7.43 5.61
N GLY A 106 -5.17 -7.39 5.14
CA GLY A 106 -4.43 -6.13 4.96
C GLY A 106 -4.97 -5.27 3.85
#